data_d5cf794df5c09eb54e0d40ea0e50ce1c
#
_entry.id   d5cf794df5c09eb54e0d40ea0e50ce1c
#
_cell.length_a   1.000
_cell.length_b   1.000
_cell.length_c   1.000
_cell.angle_alpha   90.00
_cell.angle_beta   90.00
_cell.angle_gamma   90.00
#
_symmetry.space_group_name_H-M   'P 1'
#
loop_
_entity.id
_entity.type
_entity.pdbx_description
1 polymer ?
#
loop_
_entity_poly.entity_id
_entity_poly.type
_entity_poly.pdbx_seq_one_letter_code
_entity_poly.pdbx_strand_id
1 'polypeptide(L)'
;MKNIFSINGLTKQYKSFDISNICFSCPEGSIMGLIGPNGAGKTTTIKAMMGLLNINAGNIEIFGKKISDLTKEDKESIAVVYDTNSLPEHLTAKKINNIFKRIYKNWCSDKFYHMIERLQIPSDTS
;
A
#
# COMPACT_ATOMS: atom_id res chain seq x y z
N MET A 1 1.28 22.07 7.83
CA MET A 1 0.82 21.23 6.72
C MET A 1 0.39 19.87 7.27
N LYS A 2 -0.75 19.38 6.81
CA LYS A 2 -1.30 18.09 7.28
C LYS A 2 -0.50 16.93 6.69
N ASN A 3 -0.15 15.97 7.53
CA ASN A 3 0.52 14.75 7.09
C ASN A 3 -0.50 13.68 6.69
N ILE A 4 -0.28 13.04 5.54
CA ILE A 4 -1.11 11.92 5.12
C ILE A 4 -0.77 10.66 5.90
N PHE A 5 0.50 10.47 6.21
CA PHE A 5 0.93 9.46 7.16
C PHE A 5 2.11 9.95 8.01
N SER A 6 2.29 9.33 9.16
CA SER A 6 3.35 9.66 10.12
C SER A 6 3.79 8.39 10.84
N ILE A 7 5.10 8.18 10.93
CA ILE A 7 5.69 7.04 11.61
C ILE A 7 6.64 7.58 12.66
N ASN A 8 6.47 7.14 13.90
CA ASN A 8 7.28 7.57 15.03
C ASN A 8 7.79 6.37 15.80
N GLY A 9 9.12 6.19 15.82
CA GLY A 9 9.77 5.18 16.63
C GLY A 9 9.49 3.75 16.23
N LEU A 10 9.19 3.51 14.94
CA LEU A 10 8.89 2.16 14.45
C LEU A 10 10.06 1.22 14.70
N THR A 11 9.78 0.12 15.38
CA THR A 11 10.77 -0.89 15.70
C THR A 11 10.19 -2.27 15.43
N LYS A 12 10.94 -3.09 14.70
CA LYS A 12 10.59 -4.49 14.44
C LYS A 12 11.84 -5.33 14.54
N GLN A 13 11.78 -6.36 15.37
CA GLN A 13 12.91 -7.25 15.62
C GLN A 13 12.68 -8.57 14.91
N TYR A 14 13.68 -9.00 14.16
CA TYR A 14 13.75 -10.30 13.50
C TYR A 14 15.00 -11.04 13.98
N LYS A 15 15.06 -12.35 13.71
CA LYS A 15 16.24 -13.14 14.08
C LYS A 15 17.52 -12.70 13.36
N SER A 16 17.40 -12.24 12.11
CA SER A 16 18.54 -11.92 11.25
C SER A 16 18.84 -10.43 11.16
N PHE A 17 17.88 -9.58 11.44
CA PHE A 17 18.07 -8.13 11.42
C PHE A 17 16.97 -7.43 12.21
N ASP A 18 17.24 -6.18 12.57
CA ASP A 18 16.26 -5.34 13.25
C ASP A 18 16.11 -4.02 12.49
N ILE A 19 14.90 -3.47 12.49
CA ILE A 19 14.71 -2.05 12.21
C ILE A 19 14.32 -1.39 13.53
N SER A 20 14.89 -0.23 13.81
CA SER A 20 14.65 0.45 15.08
C SER A 20 14.55 1.94 14.90
N ASN A 21 13.64 2.52 15.67
CA ASN A 21 13.43 3.96 15.79
C ASN A 21 13.27 4.67 14.45
N ILE A 22 12.51 4.08 13.54
CA ILE A 22 12.23 4.68 12.23
C ILE A 22 11.20 5.79 12.43
N CYS A 23 11.54 6.99 11.98
CA CYS A 23 10.69 8.18 12.11
C CYS A 23 10.66 8.93 10.80
N PHE A 24 9.47 9.11 10.22
CA PHE A 24 9.26 9.99 9.09
C PHE A 24 7.77 10.27 8.89
N SER A 25 7.49 11.29 8.12
CA SER A 25 6.11 11.65 7.79
C SER A 25 6.04 12.13 6.35
N CYS A 26 4.87 12.04 5.76
CA CYS A 26 4.62 12.50 4.40
C CYS A 26 3.48 13.51 4.38
N PRO A 27 3.74 14.75 3.99
CA PRO A 27 2.68 15.75 3.88
C PRO A 27 1.68 15.39 2.79
N GLU A 28 0.44 15.82 2.99
CA GLU A 28 -0.62 15.65 2.01
C GLU A 28 -0.22 16.31 0.68
N GLY A 29 -0.49 15.63 -0.44
CA GLY A 29 -0.20 16.15 -1.77
C GLY A 29 1.26 16.04 -2.20
N SER A 30 2.11 15.34 -1.44
CA SER A 30 3.52 15.19 -1.77
C SER A 30 3.87 13.75 -2.17
N ILE A 31 5.04 13.61 -2.78
CA ILE A 31 5.64 12.32 -3.11
C ILE A 31 6.91 12.17 -2.29
N MET A 32 7.03 11.05 -1.59
CA MET A 32 8.21 10.77 -0.77
C MET A 32 8.90 9.51 -1.28
N GLY A 33 10.22 9.56 -1.39
CA GLY A 33 11.04 8.40 -1.73
C GLY A 33 11.59 7.73 -0.49
N LEU A 34 11.48 6.40 -0.43
CA LEU A 34 12.08 5.58 0.61
C LEU A 34 13.22 4.80 -0.02
N ILE A 35 14.44 5.29 0.15
CA ILE A 35 15.62 4.81 -0.55
C ILE A 35 16.50 4.01 0.40
N GLY A 36 17.05 2.91 -0.09
CA GLY A 36 18.00 2.08 0.64
C GLY A 36 18.26 0.77 -0.09
N PRO A 37 19.31 0.05 0.27
CA PRO A 37 19.59 -1.26 -0.34
C PRO A 37 18.50 -2.26 0.02
N ASN A 38 18.36 -3.30 -0.77
CA ASN A 38 17.44 -4.40 -0.47
C ASN A 38 17.81 -5.02 0.89
N GLY A 39 16.81 -5.31 1.69
CA GLY A 39 17.02 -5.82 3.04
C GLY A 39 17.21 -4.75 4.10
N ALA A 40 17.13 -3.46 3.74
CA ALA A 40 17.29 -2.35 4.68
C ALA A 40 16.01 -1.99 5.44
N GLY A 41 14.98 -2.81 5.36
CA GLY A 41 13.74 -2.61 6.09
C GLY A 41 12.66 -1.84 5.34
N LYS A 42 12.84 -1.52 4.07
CA LYS A 42 11.84 -0.82 3.27
C LYS A 42 10.52 -1.61 3.19
N THR A 43 10.62 -2.88 2.82
CA THR A 43 9.45 -3.76 2.71
C THR A 43 8.79 -3.94 4.07
N THR A 44 9.59 -4.12 5.12
CA THR A 44 9.07 -4.26 6.49
C THR A 44 8.30 -3.02 6.91
N THR A 45 8.84 -1.83 6.62
CA THR A 45 8.19 -0.56 6.93
C THR A 45 6.85 -0.44 6.22
N ILE A 46 6.80 -0.76 4.92
CA ILE A 46 5.57 -0.71 4.14
C ILE A 46 4.54 -1.71 4.68
N LYS A 47 4.95 -2.93 5.00
CA LYS A 47 4.05 -3.93 5.58
C LYS A 47 3.51 -3.48 6.94
N ALA A 48 4.33 -2.84 7.75
CA ALA A 48 3.87 -2.29 9.03
C ALA A 48 2.82 -1.21 8.82
N MET A 49 3.03 -0.32 7.85
CA MET A 49 2.07 0.73 7.50
C MET A 49 0.73 0.15 7.05
N MET A 50 0.75 -1.00 6.41
CA MET A 50 -0.47 -1.67 5.96
C MET A 50 -1.12 -2.55 7.02
N GLY A 51 -0.56 -2.61 8.22
CA GLY A 51 -1.08 -3.45 9.30
C GLY A 51 -0.87 -4.95 9.07
N LEU A 52 0.06 -5.32 8.19
CA LEU A 52 0.28 -6.73 7.82
C LEU A 52 1.23 -7.46 8.75
N LEU A 53 1.86 -6.76 9.68
CA LEU A 53 2.74 -7.38 10.67
C LEU A 53 2.66 -6.62 12.00
N ASN A 54 3.00 -7.32 13.08
CA ASN A 54 3.06 -6.73 14.41
C ASN A 54 4.40 -6.05 14.61
N ILE A 55 4.37 -4.83 15.12
CA ILE A 55 5.60 -4.09 15.44
C ILE A 55 5.94 -4.24 16.93
N ASN A 56 7.23 -4.15 17.26
CA ASN A 56 7.68 -4.25 18.64
C ASN A 56 7.52 -2.93 19.40
N ALA A 57 7.64 -1.81 18.71
CA ALA A 57 7.44 -0.48 19.28
C ALA A 57 7.13 0.52 18.19
N GLY A 58 6.61 1.67 18.59
CA GLY A 58 6.35 2.77 17.67
C GLY A 58 4.87 3.03 17.42
N ASN A 59 4.62 4.10 16.70
CA ASN A 59 3.27 4.52 16.36
C ASN A 59 3.19 4.87 14.87
N ILE A 60 2.17 4.36 14.20
CA ILE A 60 1.92 4.65 12.78
C ILE A 60 0.53 5.23 12.66
N GLU A 61 0.45 6.40 12.03
CA GLU A 61 -0.83 7.07 11.78
C GLU A 61 -1.00 7.29 10.28
N ILE A 62 -2.19 7.04 9.78
CA ILE A 62 -2.58 7.32 8.40
C ILE A 62 -3.89 8.09 8.46
N PHE A 63 -3.98 9.17 7.68
CA PHE A 63 -5.13 10.09 7.70
C PHE A 63 -5.41 10.66 9.10
N GLY A 64 -4.35 10.82 9.92
CA GLY A 64 -4.47 11.31 11.29
C GLY A 64 -5.02 10.32 12.29
N LYS A 65 -5.13 9.04 11.90
CA LYS A 65 -5.68 7.97 12.74
C LYS A 65 -4.65 6.87 12.93
N LYS A 66 -4.69 6.20 14.07
CA LYS A 66 -3.89 4.97 14.26
C LYS A 66 -4.38 3.91 13.26
N ILE A 67 -3.48 3.02 12.87
CA ILE A 67 -3.82 1.95 11.91
C ILE A 67 -5.02 1.13 12.39
N SER A 68 -5.08 0.83 13.69
CA SER A 68 -6.18 0.07 14.27
C SER A 68 -7.53 0.78 14.19
N ASP A 69 -7.53 2.10 14.00
CA ASP A 69 -8.75 2.91 13.94
C ASP A 69 -9.20 3.19 12.51
N LEU A 70 -8.48 2.69 11.51
CA LEU A 70 -8.85 2.89 10.11
C LEU A 70 -10.14 2.14 9.79
N THR A 71 -11.07 2.85 9.15
CA THR A 71 -12.32 2.25 8.69
C THR A 71 -12.10 1.52 7.37
N LYS A 72 -13.10 0.76 6.93
CA LYS A 72 -13.08 0.14 5.61
C LYS A 72 -12.94 1.19 4.51
N GLU A 73 -13.61 2.31 4.65
CA GLU A 73 -13.55 3.41 3.68
C GLU A 73 -12.14 4.03 3.63
N ASP A 74 -11.52 4.21 4.78
CA ASP A 74 -10.13 4.68 4.84
C ASP A 74 -9.20 3.73 4.09
N LYS A 75 -9.35 2.43 4.29
CA LYS A 75 -8.52 1.41 3.64
C LYS A 75 -8.74 1.36 2.13
N GLU A 76 -9.95 1.62 1.66
CA GLU A 76 -10.25 1.69 0.22
C GLU A 76 -9.53 2.86 -0.46
N SER A 77 -9.12 3.88 0.29
CA SER A 77 -8.37 5.03 -0.23
C SER A 77 -6.87 4.80 -0.30
N ILE A 78 -6.40 3.62 0.10
CA ILE A 78 -4.99 3.26 0.10
C ILE A 78 -4.75 2.15 -0.91
N ALA A 79 -3.71 2.33 -1.72
CA ALA A 79 -3.29 1.29 -2.66
C ALA A 79 -1.80 1.00 -2.50
N VAL A 80 -1.42 -0.25 -2.67
CA VAL A 80 -0.03 -0.69 -2.58
C VAL A 80 0.30 -1.51 -3.82
N VAL A 81 1.44 -1.20 -4.43
CA VAL A 81 1.97 -1.97 -5.56
C VAL A 81 3.29 -2.58 -5.12
N TYR A 82 3.37 -3.91 -5.15
CA TYR A 82 4.57 -4.64 -4.78
C TYR A 82 5.41 -5.00 -6.00
N ASP A 83 6.68 -5.34 -5.78
CA ASP A 83 7.57 -5.80 -6.84
C ASP A 83 7.07 -7.10 -7.48
N THR A 84 6.45 -7.96 -6.68
CA THR A 84 5.92 -9.22 -7.18
C THR A 84 4.43 -9.07 -7.47
N ASN A 85 3.98 -9.75 -8.54
CA ASN A 85 2.57 -9.74 -8.88
C ASN A 85 1.79 -10.54 -7.84
N SER A 86 0.85 -9.87 -7.16
CA SER A 86 0.01 -10.51 -6.15
C SER A 86 -1.29 -11.07 -6.72
N LEU A 87 -1.56 -10.83 -8.01
CA LEU A 87 -2.77 -11.33 -8.66
C LEU A 87 -2.50 -12.69 -9.32
N PRO A 88 -3.49 -13.60 -9.31
CA PRO A 88 -3.35 -14.86 -10.03
C PRO A 88 -3.10 -14.64 -11.52
N GLU A 89 -2.17 -15.38 -12.09
CA GLU A 89 -1.76 -15.19 -13.48
C GLU A 89 -2.86 -15.49 -14.50
N HIS A 90 -3.84 -16.29 -14.12
CA HIS A 90 -4.93 -16.67 -15.02
C HIS A 90 -6.04 -15.60 -15.13
N LEU A 91 -5.94 -14.51 -14.37
CA LEU A 91 -6.96 -13.47 -14.42
C LEU A 91 -6.73 -12.55 -15.62
N THR A 92 -7.80 -12.32 -16.37
CA THR A 92 -7.82 -11.31 -17.43
C THR A 92 -8.19 -9.95 -16.86
N ALA A 93 -7.95 -8.86 -17.62
CA ALA A 93 -8.36 -7.52 -17.20
C ALA A 93 -9.87 -7.47 -16.92
N LYS A 94 -10.68 -8.12 -17.74
CA LYS A 94 -12.12 -8.18 -17.53
C LYS A 94 -12.50 -8.82 -16.19
N LYS A 95 -11.86 -9.93 -15.86
CA LYS A 95 -12.09 -10.62 -14.57
C LYS A 95 -11.65 -9.76 -13.40
N ILE A 96 -10.51 -9.10 -13.51
CA ILE A 96 -10.01 -8.18 -12.49
C ILE A 96 -11.00 -7.04 -12.26
N ASN A 97 -11.49 -6.43 -13.33
CA ASN A 97 -12.48 -5.36 -13.22
C ASN A 97 -13.75 -5.84 -12.52
N ASN A 98 -14.24 -7.03 -12.88
CA ASN A 98 -15.46 -7.57 -12.28
C ASN A 98 -15.29 -7.86 -10.79
N ILE A 99 -14.11 -8.30 -10.37
CA ILE A 99 -13.81 -8.55 -8.95
C ILE A 99 -13.72 -7.23 -8.19
N PHE A 100 -12.94 -6.28 -8.69
CA PHE A 100 -12.67 -5.04 -7.97
C PHE A 100 -13.88 -4.11 -7.89
N LYS A 101 -14.75 -4.11 -8.89
CA LYS A 101 -15.96 -3.29 -8.80
C LYS A 101 -16.93 -3.78 -7.72
N ARG A 102 -16.82 -5.05 -7.31
CA ARG A 102 -17.60 -5.61 -6.20
C ARG A 102 -16.97 -5.29 -4.83
N ILE A 103 -15.64 -5.16 -4.80
CA ILE A 103 -14.87 -4.94 -3.56
C ILE A 103 -14.80 -3.45 -3.22
N TYR A 104 -14.50 -2.62 -4.23
CA TYR A 104 -14.26 -1.19 -4.03
C TYR A 104 -15.48 -0.38 -4.46
N LYS A 105 -16.06 0.32 -3.50
CA LYS A 105 -17.27 1.12 -3.70
C LYS A 105 -17.13 2.17 -4.79
N ASN A 106 -15.96 2.80 -4.87
CA ASN A 106 -15.69 3.90 -5.80
C ASN A 106 -14.95 3.45 -7.06
N TRP A 107 -14.92 2.15 -7.33
CA TRP A 107 -14.28 1.62 -8.53
C TRP A 107 -14.98 2.14 -9.79
N CYS A 108 -14.19 2.66 -10.72
CA CYS A 108 -14.70 3.16 -12.00
C CYS A 108 -14.19 2.28 -13.12
N SER A 109 -15.06 1.45 -13.68
CA SER A 109 -14.72 0.54 -14.79
C SER A 109 -14.22 1.27 -16.01
N ASP A 110 -14.83 2.43 -16.35
CA ASP A 110 -14.42 3.22 -17.50
C ASP A 110 -12.98 3.71 -17.38
N LYS A 111 -12.59 4.19 -16.19
CA LYS A 111 -11.21 4.60 -15.95
C LYS A 111 -10.25 3.42 -16.02
N PHE A 112 -10.66 2.27 -15.49
CA PHE A 112 -9.85 1.05 -15.56
C PHE A 112 -9.59 0.64 -17.00
N TYR A 113 -10.62 0.53 -17.82
CA TYR A 113 -10.46 0.15 -19.21
C TYR A 113 -9.70 1.20 -20.02
N HIS A 114 -9.87 2.48 -19.71
CA HIS A 114 -9.09 3.54 -20.33
C HIS A 114 -7.59 3.37 -20.05
N MET A 115 -7.22 3.05 -18.83
CA MET A 115 -5.83 2.78 -18.45
C MET A 115 -5.27 1.54 -19.16
N ILE A 116 -6.07 0.47 -19.23
CA ILE A 116 -5.70 -0.76 -19.94
C ILE A 116 -5.41 -0.45 -21.41
N GLU A 117 -6.26 0.34 -22.04
CA GLU A 117 -6.08 0.77 -23.43
C GLU A 117 -4.81 1.60 -23.61
N ARG A 118 -4.57 2.57 -22.73
CA ARG A 118 -3.38 3.42 -22.78
C ARG A 118 -2.10 2.63 -22.60
N LEU A 119 -2.11 1.58 -21.80
CA LEU A 119 -0.96 0.71 -21.56
C LEU A 119 -0.83 -0.39 -22.62
N GLN A 120 -1.76 -0.42 -23.60
CA GLN A 120 -1.78 -1.41 -24.69
C GLN A 120 -1.86 -2.85 -24.18
N ILE A 121 -2.63 -3.06 -23.11
CA ILE A 121 -2.84 -4.39 -22.54
C ILE A 121 -4.16 -4.94 -23.11
N PRO A 122 -4.13 -6.13 -23.76
CA PRO A 122 -5.37 -6.76 -24.22
C PRO A 122 -6.30 -7.11 -23.05
N SER A 123 -7.60 -6.82 -23.19
CA SER A 123 -8.56 -7.03 -22.10
C SER A 123 -8.86 -8.51 -21.84
N ASP A 124 -8.57 -9.38 -22.77
CA ASP A 124 -8.83 -10.82 -22.69
C ASP A 124 -7.57 -11.66 -22.44
N THR A 125 -6.46 -11.00 -22.16
CA THR A 125 -5.17 -11.66 -21.88
C THR A 125 -4.88 -11.60 -20.38
N SER A 126 -4.43 -12.72 -19.84
CA SER A 126 -4.02 -12.81 -18.43
C SER A 126 -2.57 -12.38 -18.22
#